data_31826714c94a8640e4fee1c45aea3910
#
_entry.id   31826714c94a8640e4fee1c45aea3910
#
_cell.length_a   1.000
_cell.length_b   1.000
_cell.length_c   1.000
_cell.angle_alpha   90.00
_cell.angle_beta   90.00
_cell.angle_gamma   90.00
#
_symmetry.space_group_name_H-M   'P 1'
#
loop_
_entity.id
_entity.type
_entity.pdbx_description
1 polymer ?
#
loop_
_entity_poly.entity_id
_entity_poly.type
_entity_poly.pdbx_seq_one_letter_code
_entity_poly.pdbx_strand_id
1 'polypeptide(L)'
;MKLLGTAAICFAGALAFGAAQETPVRAAAQAPAAPAADLYTDVYNGWKWWHVYCYRCHGTDAVGTTNAPALIDPNEKMSRAQFLKIVREGVKDKGMASWEKLLDAKQMGQLYVYVRARADKVLPPGRPDEVGPNKGKWEPGDWTPK
;
A
#
# COMPACT_ATOMS: atom_id res chain seq x y z
N MET A 1 -58.84 66.43 21.60
CA MET A 1 -57.37 66.60 21.82
C MET A 1 -56.73 65.31 21.35
N LYS A 2 -55.85 65.40 20.37
CA LYS A 2 -55.23 64.31 19.62
C LYS A 2 -54.02 63.71 20.34
N LEU A 3 -53.97 62.42 20.52
CA LEU A 3 -52.80 61.71 20.96
C LEU A 3 -52.27 60.90 19.78
N LEU A 4 -51.07 61.24 19.33
CA LEU A 4 -50.32 60.57 18.29
C LEU A 4 -49.60 59.36 18.90
N GLY A 5 -49.89 58.17 18.42
CA GLY A 5 -49.18 56.95 18.77
C GLY A 5 -48.03 56.71 17.79
N THR A 6 -46.83 56.66 18.34
CA THR A 6 -45.60 56.32 17.62
C THR A 6 -45.49 54.79 17.49
N ALA A 7 -45.49 54.28 16.27
CA ALA A 7 -45.22 52.87 15.99
C ALA A 7 -43.70 52.62 15.95
N ALA A 8 -43.22 51.76 16.82
CA ALA A 8 -41.84 51.27 16.80
C ALA A 8 -41.71 50.07 15.87
N ILE A 9 -40.96 50.23 14.81
CA ILE A 9 -40.62 49.14 13.86
C ILE A 9 -39.42 48.41 14.41
N CYS A 10 -39.63 47.19 14.90
CA CYS A 10 -38.58 46.25 15.22
C CYS A 10 -38.03 45.59 13.97
N PHE A 11 -36.85 45.93 13.55
CA PHE A 11 -36.11 45.19 12.53
C PHE A 11 -35.47 43.92 13.17
N ALA A 12 -36.10 42.76 12.89
CA ALA A 12 -35.48 41.47 13.22
C ALA A 12 -34.47 41.11 12.13
N GLY A 13 -33.19 41.34 12.39
CA GLY A 13 -32.10 40.85 11.52
C GLY A 13 -31.94 39.35 11.69
N ALA A 14 -32.34 38.59 10.70
CA ALA A 14 -32.04 37.16 10.62
C ALA A 14 -30.59 36.97 10.17
N LEU A 15 -29.72 36.60 11.12
CA LEU A 15 -28.38 36.12 10.82
C LEU A 15 -28.51 34.71 10.24
N ALA A 16 -28.39 34.57 8.92
CA ALA A 16 -28.26 33.30 8.27
C ALA A 16 -26.87 32.71 8.57
N PHE A 17 -26.80 31.78 9.51
CA PHE A 17 -25.62 30.91 9.69
C PHE A 17 -25.56 29.99 8.47
N GLY A 18 -24.63 30.28 7.55
CA GLY A 18 -24.26 29.40 6.48
C GLY A 18 -23.60 28.15 7.06
N ALA A 19 -24.32 27.03 7.10
CA ALA A 19 -23.75 25.74 7.40
C ALA A 19 -22.79 25.38 6.26
N ALA A 20 -21.49 25.43 6.56
CA ALA A 20 -20.47 24.85 5.67
C ALA A 20 -20.77 23.35 5.56
N GLN A 21 -21.23 22.92 4.39
CA GLN A 21 -21.37 21.49 4.08
C GLN A 21 -19.98 20.92 3.92
N GLU A 22 -19.51 20.24 4.97
CA GLU A 22 -18.35 19.37 4.86
C GLU A 22 -18.68 18.25 3.88
N THR A 23 -18.12 18.34 2.68
CA THR A 23 -18.20 17.24 1.72
C THR A 23 -17.48 16.03 2.34
N PRO A 24 -18.13 14.86 2.51
CA PRO A 24 -17.45 13.70 3.02
C PRO A 24 -16.32 13.35 2.05
N VAL A 25 -15.09 13.37 2.55
CA VAL A 25 -13.93 12.83 1.83
C VAL A 25 -14.26 11.38 1.50
N ARG A 26 -14.63 11.16 0.24
CA ARG A 26 -14.95 9.83 -0.28
C ARG A 26 -13.73 8.95 -0.02
N ALA A 27 -13.87 8.05 0.95
CA ALA A 27 -12.87 7.04 1.24
C ALA A 27 -12.45 6.42 -0.10
N ALA A 28 -11.15 6.52 -0.41
CA ALA A 28 -10.61 5.95 -1.63
C ALA A 28 -11.02 4.48 -1.65
N ALA A 29 -11.89 4.13 -2.59
CA ALA A 29 -12.37 2.77 -2.77
C ALA A 29 -11.12 1.89 -2.91
N GLN A 30 -10.93 0.96 -1.97
CA GLN A 30 -9.90 -0.06 -2.07
C GLN A 30 -10.18 -0.81 -3.37
N ALA A 31 -9.19 -0.85 -4.25
CA ALA A 31 -9.29 -1.62 -5.48
C ALA A 31 -9.69 -3.06 -5.11
N PRO A 32 -10.62 -3.69 -5.85
CA PRO A 32 -11.07 -5.06 -5.55
C PRO A 32 -9.84 -5.98 -5.48
N ALA A 33 -9.83 -6.87 -4.49
CA ALA A 33 -8.78 -7.87 -4.36
C ALA A 33 -8.70 -8.70 -5.65
N ALA A 34 -7.50 -8.85 -6.20
CA ALA A 34 -7.30 -9.66 -7.39
C ALA A 34 -7.72 -11.12 -7.11
N PRO A 35 -8.33 -11.83 -8.08
CA PRO A 35 -8.68 -13.24 -7.91
C PRO A 35 -7.43 -14.08 -7.60
N ALA A 36 -7.59 -15.18 -6.86
CA ALA A 36 -6.48 -15.99 -6.33
C ALA A 36 -5.46 -16.47 -7.39
N ALA A 37 -5.90 -16.72 -8.63
CA ALA A 37 -5.02 -17.07 -9.74
C ALA A 37 -4.08 -15.93 -10.13
N ASP A 38 -4.57 -14.70 -10.13
CA ASP A 38 -3.75 -13.51 -10.41
C ASP A 38 -2.78 -13.24 -9.27
N LEU A 39 -3.21 -13.50 -8.03
CA LEU A 39 -2.38 -13.31 -6.84
C LEU A 39 -1.15 -14.24 -6.82
N TYR A 40 -1.30 -15.51 -7.18
CA TYR A 40 -0.15 -16.39 -7.38
C TYR A 40 0.80 -15.84 -8.45
N THR A 41 0.26 -15.43 -9.58
CA THR A 41 1.05 -14.88 -10.69
C THR A 41 1.80 -13.62 -10.27
N ASP A 42 1.17 -12.75 -9.49
CA ASP A 42 1.79 -11.55 -8.97
C ASP A 42 2.91 -11.86 -7.97
N VAL A 43 2.70 -12.82 -7.05
CA VAL A 43 3.74 -13.29 -6.12
C VAL A 43 4.90 -13.92 -6.89
N TYR A 44 4.64 -14.78 -7.87
CA TYR A 44 5.68 -15.44 -8.65
C TYR A 44 6.50 -14.45 -9.48
N ASN A 45 5.85 -13.48 -10.12
CA ASN A 45 6.54 -12.43 -10.84
C ASN A 45 7.32 -11.52 -9.89
N GLY A 46 6.75 -11.18 -8.74
CA GLY A 46 7.45 -10.42 -7.69
C GLY A 46 8.70 -11.14 -7.19
N TRP A 47 8.64 -12.46 -7.00
CA TRP A 47 9.80 -13.30 -6.69
C TRP A 47 10.88 -13.20 -7.78
N LYS A 48 10.52 -13.23 -9.08
CA LYS A 48 11.47 -13.05 -10.19
C LYS A 48 12.13 -11.68 -10.15
N TRP A 49 11.34 -10.60 -10.03
CA TRP A 49 11.90 -9.24 -9.93
C TRP A 49 12.79 -9.06 -8.70
N TRP A 50 12.41 -9.69 -7.59
CA TRP A 50 13.22 -9.72 -6.38
C TRP A 50 14.61 -10.30 -6.65
N HIS A 51 14.70 -11.44 -7.31
CA HIS A 51 15.95 -12.12 -7.62
C HIS A 51 16.77 -11.45 -8.72
N VAL A 52 16.17 -10.55 -9.49
CA VAL A 52 16.92 -9.74 -10.46
C VAL A 52 17.54 -8.50 -9.80
N TYR A 53 16.79 -7.79 -8.93
CA TYR A 53 17.16 -6.45 -8.51
C TYR A 53 17.44 -6.29 -7.02
N CYS A 54 16.82 -7.07 -6.14
CA CYS A 54 16.74 -6.77 -4.71
C CYS A 54 17.57 -7.70 -3.82
N TYR A 55 17.65 -8.99 -4.18
CA TYR A 55 18.17 -10.04 -3.30
C TYR A 55 19.64 -9.84 -2.88
N ARG A 56 20.46 -9.20 -3.71
CA ARG A 56 21.88 -8.98 -3.42
C ARG A 56 22.10 -8.13 -2.17
N CYS A 57 21.18 -7.20 -1.93
CA CYS A 57 21.24 -6.34 -0.75
C CYS A 57 20.30 -6.84 0.36
N HIS A 58 19.07 -7.21 0.03
CA HIS A 58 18.03 -7.56 1.01
C HIS A 58 17.88 -9.06 1.32
N GLY A 59 18.77 -9.90 0.78
CA GLY A 59 18.74 -11.35 0.99
C GLY A 59 17.70 -12.07 0.11
N THR A 60 17.90 -13.39 -0.06
CA THR A 60 17.13 -14.21 -1.01
C THR A 60 15.62 -14.18 -0.74
N ASP A 61 15.23 -14.26 0.52
CA ASP A 61 13.84 -14.32 0.96
C ASP A 61 13.40 -13.05 1.69
N ALA A 62 14.02 -11.91 1.38
CA ALA A 62 13.80 -10.62 2.02
C ALA A 62 14.16 -10.57 3.52
N VAL A 63 15.04 -11.45 3.94
CA VAL A 63 15.48 -11.60 5.35
C VAL A 63 16.55 -10.58 5.77
N GLY A 64 16.99 -9.72 4.84
CA GLY A 64 18.05 -8.76 5.05
C GLY A 64 19.46 -9.37 4.92
N THR A 65 20.47 -8.49 4.92
CA THR A 65 21.89 -8.81 4.95
C THR A 65 22.62 -7.71 5.74
N THR A 66 23.95 -7.74 5.76
CA THR A 66 24.76 -6.63 6.29
C THR A 66 24.62 -5.34 5.47
N ASN A 67 24.15 -5.42 4.23
CA ASN A 67 24.05 -4.28 3.31
C ASN A 67 22.68 -3.59 3.35
N ALA A 68 21.61 -4.31 3.71
CA ALA A 68 20.26 -3.76 3.73
C ALA A 68 19.35 -4.52 4.73
N PRO A 69 18.35 -3.84 5.29
CA PRO A 69 17.48 -4.43 6.31
C PRO A 69 16.60 -5.56 5.77
N ALA A 70 16.14 -6.42 6.68
CA ALA A 70 15.04 -7.33 6.44
C ALA A 70 13.76 -6.57 6.11
N LEU A 71 12.97 -7.07 5.16
CA LEU A 71 11.66 -6.49 4.80
C LEU A 71 10.48 -7.37 5.23
N ILE A 72 10.79 -8.46 5.94
CA ILE A 72 9.81 -9.42 6.45
C ILE A 72 9.54 -9.28 7.95
N ASP A 73 10.06 -8.24 8.60
CA ASP A 73 9.77 -8.00 10.01
C ASP A 73 8.28 -7.65 10.17
N PRO A 74 7.51 -8.43 10.95
CA PRO A 74 6.10 -8.16 11.18
C PRO A 74 5.84 -6.85 11.92
N ASN A 75 6.84 -6.33 12.64
CA ASN A 75 6.72 -5.07 13.40
C ASN A 75 7.00 -3.84 12.54
N GLU A 76 7.70 -4.01 11.41
CA GLU A 76 8.06 -2.92 10.48
C GLU A 76 7.28 -2.97 9.17
N LYS A 77 6.04 -3.45 9.21
CA LYS A 77 5.20 -3.55 8.03
C LYS A 77 4.88 -2.18 7.44
N MET A 78 5.52 -1.86 6.35
CA MET A 78 5.18 -0.64 5.61
C MET A 78 3.93 -0.83 4.74
N SER A 79 3.16 0.24 4.57
CA SER A 79 2.03 0.26 3.65
C SER A 79 2.49 0.09 2.20
N ARG A 80 1.56 -0.35 1.32
CA ARG A 80 1.83 -0.44 -0.11
C ARG A 80 2.33 0.89 -0.70
N ALA A 81 1.74 2.00 -0.31
CA ALA A 81 2.14 3.32 -0.80
C ALA A 81 3.57 3.69 -0.39
N GLN A 82 3.95 3.41 0.86
CA GLN A 82 5.31 3.65 1.34
C GLN A 82 6.33 2.76 0.63
N PHE A 83 6.04 1.47 0.46
CA PHE A 83 6.90 0.54 -0.27
C PHE A 83 7.14 1.02 -1.71
N LEU A 84 6.06 1.32 -2.44
CA LEU A 84 6.15 1.76 -3.83
C LEU A 84 6.90 3.09 -3.98
N LYS A 85 6.74 4.00 -3.02
CA LYS A 85 7.50 5.26 -2.98
C LYS A 85 8.99 4.99 -2.82
N ILE A 86 9.37 4.15 -1.83
CA ILE A 86 10.77 3.80 -1.56
C ILE A 86 11.41 3.11 -2.77
N VAL A 87 10.74 2.16 -3.38
CA VAL A 87 11.27 1.46 -4.57
C VAL A 87 11.44 2.44 -5.74
N ARG A 88 10.48 3.33 -5.96
CA ARG A 88 10.56 4.32 -7.03
C ARG A 88 11.69 5.32 -6.82
N GLU A 89 11.78 5.93 -5.64
CA GLU A 89 12.68 7.05 -5.37
C GLU A 89 14.07 6.60 -4.88
N GLY A 90 14.15 5.39 -4.30
CA GLY A 90 15.33 4.92 -3.59
C GLY A 90 15.49 5.59 -2.23
N VAL A 91 16.59 5.24 -1.54
CA VAL A 91 17.04 5.85 -0.28
C VAL A 91 18.53 6.15 -0.45
N LYS A 92 18.84 7.25 -1.12
CA LYS A 92 20.19 7.58 -1.62
C LYS A 92 21.25 7.65 -0.53
N ASP A 93 20.91 8.25 0.59
CA ASP A 93 21.77 8.39 1.77
C ASP A 93 22.07 7.05 2.47
N LYS A 94 21.30 6.01 2.18
CA LYS A 94 21.51 4.62 2.62
C LYS A 94 21.96 3.68 1.50
N GLY A 95 22.31 4.21 0.34
CA GLY A 95 22.84 3.43 -0.79
C GLY A 95 21.80 2.68 -1.63
N MET A 96 20.50 2.85 -1.37
CA MET A 96 19.45 2.26 -2.20
C MET A 96 19.16 3.16 -3.40
N ALA A 97 19.40 2.64 -4.62
CA ALA A 97 19.12 3.37 -5.85
C ALA A 97 17.61 3.50 -6.13
N SER A 98 17.24 4.48 -6.96
CA SER A 98 15.91 4.56 -7.57
C SER A 98 15.74 3.47 -8.64
N TRP A 99 14.60 2.80 -8.64
CA TRP A 99 14.25 1.75 -9.60
C TRP A 99 13.21 2.20 -10.64
N GLU A 100 12.79 3.46 -10.61
CA GLU A 100 11.75 4.02 -11.48
C GLU A 100 12.00 3.81 -12.98
N LYS A 101 13.26 3.84 -13.40
CA LYS A 101 13.64 3.66 -14.80
C LYS A 101 13.74 2.20 -15.24
N LEU A 102 13.76 1.26 -14.32
CA LEU A 102 13.98 -0.18 -14.57
C LEU A 102 12.73 -1.02 -14.30
N LEU A 103 11.83 -0.54 -13.46
CA LEU A 103 10.61 -1.25 -13.05
C LEU A 103 9.40 -0.36 -13.32
N ASP A 104 8.39 -0.92 -13.98
CA ASP A 104 7.09 -0.28 -14.13
C ASP A 104 6.22 -0.40 -12.87
N ALA A 105 5.08 0.29 -12.84
CA ALA A 105 4.18 0.29 -11.70
C ALA A 105 3.61 -1.09 -11.37
N LYS A 106 3.40 -1.96 -12.38
CA LYS A 106 2.92 -3.34 -12.20
C LYS A 106 4.00 -4.19 -11.54
N GLN A 107 5.23 -4.12 -12.04
CA GLN A 107 6.37 -4.85 -11.50
C GLN A 107 6.69 -4.46 -10.06
N MET A 108 6.65 -3.15 -9.75
CA MET A 108 6.78 -2.67 -8.37
C MET A 108 5.64 -3.16 -7.47
N GLY A 109 4.41 -3.22 -8.00
CA GLY A 109 3.26 -3.80 -7.31
C GLY A 109 3.44 -5.29 -7.01
N GLN A 110 3.98 -6.06 -7.96
CA GLN A 110 4.30 -7.47 -7.81
C GLN A 110 5.40 -7.70 -6.76
N LEU A 111 6.44 -6.86 -6.75
CA LEU A 111 7.45 -6.88 -5.68
C LEU A 111 6.84 -6.69 -4.30
N TYR A 112 5.92 -5.72 -4.17
CA TYR A 112 5.20 -5.52 -2.91
C TYR A 112 4.43 -6.75 -2.48
N VAL A 113 3.67 -7.36 -3.39
CA VAL A 113 2.86 -8.56 -3.10
C VAL A 113 3.74 -9.72 -2.65
N TYR A 114 4.89 -9.95 -3.31
CA TYR A 114 5.86 -10.97 -2.90
C TYR A 114 6.41 -10.71 -1.48
N VAL A 115 6.95 -9.51 -1.24
CA VAL A 115 7.51 -9.15 0.07
C VAL A 115 6.45 -9.26 1.16
N ARG A 116 5.22 -8.88 0.84
CA ARG A 116 4.10 -8.95 1.78
C ARG A 116 3.70 -10.38 2.11
N ALA A 117 3.65 -11.27 1.13
CA ALA A 117 3.39 -12.69 1.35
C ALA A 117 4.47 -13.35 2.24
N ARG A 118 5.73 -12.92 2.09
CA ARG A 118 6.83 -13.33 2.97
C ARG A 118 6.67 -12.78 4.39
N ALA A 119 6.39 -11.48 4.54
CA ALA A 119 6.22 -10.81 5.82
C ALA A 119 5.01 -11.32 6.62
N ASP A 120 3.93 -11.71 5.93
CA ASP A 120 2.75 -12.32 6.52
C ASP A 120 2.91 -13.82 6.81
N LYS A 121 4.07 -14.41 6.44
CA LYS A 121 4.41 -15.83 6.64
C LYS A 121 3.48 -16.80 5.92
N VAL A 122 2.76 -16.34 4.90
CA VAL A 122 1.90 -17.20 4.08
C VAL A 122 2.67 -17.85 2.93
N LEU A 123 3.75 -17.20 2.47
CA LEU A 123 4.69 -17.77 1.49
C LEU A 123 5.92 -18.30 2.22
N PRO A 124 6.20 -19.61 2.19
CA PRO A 124 7.45 -20.18 2.71
C PRO A 124 8.70 -19.67 1.97
N PRO A 125 9.93 -19.81 2.53
CA PRO A 125 11.17 -19.53 1.81
C PRO A 125 11.30 -20.36 0.53
N GLY A 126 11.85 -19.76 -0.54
CA GLY A 126 12.11 -20.44 -1.81
C GLY A 126 11.23 -19.96 -2.96
N ARG A 127 11.22 -20.75 -4.04
CA ARG A 127 10.44 -20.45 -5.25
C ARG A 127 8.95 -20.72 -5.05
N PRO A 128 8.06 -19.81 -5.45
CA PRO A 128 6.61 -20.01 -5.27
C PRO A 128 6.02 -21.24 -5.99
N ASP A 129 6.68 -21.79 -7.01
CA ASP A 129 6.25 -22.99 -7.70
C ASP A 129 6.78 -24.31 -7.10
N GLU A 130 7.58 -24.22 -6.02
CA GLU A 130 8.23 -25.37 -5.35
C GLU A 130 7.93 -25.47 -3.85
N VAL A 131 7.31 -24.43 -3.26
CA VAL A 131 7.10 -24.34 -1.80
C VAL A 131 5.66 -24.61 -1.35
N GLY A 132 4.78 -24.93 -2.27
CA GLY A 132 3.41 -25.35 -2.00
C GLY A 132 3.29 -26.81 -1.56
N PRO A 133 2.07 -27.31 -1.39
CA PRO A 133 1.83 -28.70 -1.03
C PRO A 133 2.55 -29.68 -1.97
N ASN A 134 3.17 -30.74 -1.41
CA ASN A 134 3.93 -31.74 -2.15
C ASN A 134 5.08 -31.19 -3.02
N LYS A 135 5.71 -30.09 -2.60
CA LYS A 135 6.73 -29.36 -3.37
C LYS A 135 6.21 -28.83 -4.71
N GLY A 136 4.94 -28.53 -4.77
CA GLY A 136 4.29 -27.95 -5.93
C GLY A 136 4.14 -26.43 -5.79
N LYS A 137 3.22 -25.91 -6.59
CA LYS A 137 2.86 -24.50 -6.65
C LYS A 137 2.28 -24.05 -5.31
N TRP A 138 2.75 -22.89 -4.81
CA TRP A 138 2.14 -22.23 -3.66
C TRP A 138 0.72 -21.76 -3.97
N GLU A 139 -0.16 -21.91 -3.00
CA GLU A 139 -1.56 -21.50 -3.10
C GLU A 139 -1.86 -20.41 -2.06
N PRO A 140 -2.37 -19.24 -2.48
CA PRO A 140 -2.64 -18.12 -1.57
C PRO A 140 -3.79 -18.37 -0.59
N GLY A 141 -4.70 -19.32 -0.85
CA GLY A 141 -5.93 -19.47 -0.08
C GLY A 141 -6.73 -18.15 -0.07
N ASP A 142 -7.22 -17.78 1.12
CA ASP A 142 -7.97 -16.54 1.33
C ASP A 142 -7.07 -15.33 1.65
N TRP A 143 -5.75 -15.50 1.58
CA TRP A 143 -4.84 -14.39 1.87
C TRP A 143 -4.90 -13.30 0.82
N THR A 144 -4.95 -12.05 1.28
CA THR A 144 -4.85 -10.85 0.45
C THR A 144 -3.83 -9.87 1.05
N PRO A 145 -2.98 -9.24 0.23
CA PRO A 145 -2.01 -8.25 0.72
C PRO A 145 -2.73 -6.99 1.23
N LYS A 146 -2.42 -6.60 2.46
CA LYS A 146 -2.97 -5.38 3.09
C LYS A 146 -2.04 -4.19 2.94
#